data_03f0ff87ed4d5c36c41ebf8055561c9a
#
_entry.id   03f0ff87ed4d5c36c41ebf8055561c9a
#
_cell.length_a   1.000
_cell.length_b   1.000
_cell.length_c   1.000
_cell.angle_alpha   90.00
_cell.angle_beta   90.00
_cell.angle_gamma   90.00
#
_symmetry.space_group_name_H-M   'P 1'
#
loop_
_entity.id
_entity.type
_entity.pdbx_description
1 polymer ?
#
loop_
_entity_poly.entity_id
_entity_poly.type
_entity_poly.pdbx_seq_one_letter_code
_entity_poly.pdbx_strand_id
1 'polypeptide(L)'
;MNLDFSKITHTKNLLAFSAGVDSSALFFLLLNAKIPFDIAIVNYNIREQSKDEVAYAKDLAKKYNKEIFIKDIVLDSSSNFEKTARDIRYLFFEEIIEKNSYEILITAHQLNDIFEWFLMQLSKGSGLVELLGMQTFEEKKNYTIFRPLLNITKNDLENFLKENSIKYFIDSSNLDEKYRRNYFRKNFSNEFLNEFSNGVKNSFSYLKNDLKSLNIKEVEPIFEKFELEVFENLNDDNLNIRVIDRSLKKRGFLLSQKQRVEILSQKNITISHKINISISENYIYIAPKVDVVLEKEFKEFCRIKKIPQNIRGYIFLKNISLDFIK
;
A
#
# COMPACT_ATOMS: atom_id res chain seq x y z
N MET A 1 24.50 3.47 -10.53
CA MET A 1 23.43 3.56 -9.50
C MET A 1 23.82 2.69 -8.32
N ASN A 2 23.81 3.22 -7.11
CA ASN A 2 24.11 2.45 -5.90
C ASN A 2 22.79 2.09 -5.21
N LEU A 3 22.38 0.80 -5.28
CA LEU A 3 21.16 0.26 -4.69
C LEU A 3 21.56 -0.74 -3.60
N ASP A 4 20.84 -0.67 -2.46
CA ASP A 4 21.04 -1.60 -1.36
C ASP A 4 20.12 -2.83 -1.52
N PHE A 5 20.73 -3.95 -1.84
CA PHE A 5 20.09 -5.25 -1.95
C PHE A 5 20.42 -6.20 -0.79
N SER A 6 21.09 -5.73 0.26
CA SER A 6 21.62 -6.57 1.35
C SER A 6 20.55 -7.46 2.01
N LYS A 7 19.32 -6.96 2.10
CA LYS A 7 18.20 -7.68 2.73
C LYS A 7 17.60 -8.80 1.88
N ILE A 8 17.96 -8.92 0.60
CA ILE A 8 17.35 -9.88 -0.32
C ILE A 8 18.36 -10.83 -0.97
N THR A 9 19.60 -10.85 -0.48
CA THR A 9 20.68 -11.70 -1.01
C THR A 9 20.48 -13.19 -0.80
N HIS A 10 19.77 -13.56 0.26
CA HIS A 10 19.54 -14.94 0.69
C HIS A 10 18.08 -15.38 0.63
N THR A 11 17.21 -14.54 0.11
CA THR A 11 15.78 -14.81 -0.01
C THR A 11 15.43 -15.32 -1.42
N LYS A 12 14.30 -16.03 -1.52
CA LYS A 12 13.74 -16.42 -2.82
C LYS A 12 12.90 -15.27 -3.37
N ASN A 13 13.36 -14.63 -4.44
CA ASN A 13 12.81 -13.38 -4.94
C ASN A 13 12.06 -13.57 -6.26
N LEU A 14 10.90 -12.92 -6.40
CA LEU A 14 10.10 -12.86 -7.61
C LEU A 14 10.09 -11.42 -8.14
N LEU A 15 10.59 -11.19 -9.36
CA LEU A 15 10.53 -9.89 -10.01
C LEU A 15 9.24 -9.75 -10.81
N ALA A 16 8.42 -8.76 -10.47
CA ALA A 16 7.32 -8.30 -11.31
C ALA A 16 7.88 -7.59 -12.56
N PHE A 17 7.83 -8.26 -13.69
CA PHE A 17 8.42 -7.82 -14.95
C PHE A 17 7.35 -7.40 -15.96
N SER A 18 7.63 -6.36 -16.77
CA SER A 18 6.73 -5.88 -17.81
C SER A 18 7.44 -5.56 -19.13
N ALA A 19 8.74 -5.84 -19.21
CA ALA A 19 9.61 -5.46 -20.32
C ALA A 19 9.69 -3.92 -20.62
N GLY A 20 9.05 -3.07 -19.80
CA GLY A 20 9.15 -1.62 -19.87
C GLY A 20 10.47 -1.10 -19.28
N VAL A 21 10.71 0.21 -19.39
CA VAL A 21 11.92 0.91 -18.90
C VAL A 21 12.31 0.46 -17.49
N ASP A 22 11.41 0.67 -16.53
CA ASP A 22 11.73 0.51 -15.11
C ASP A 22 12.03 -0.95 -14.75
N SER A 23 11.20 -1.89 -15.23
CA SER A 23 11.37 -3.32 -14.96
C SER A 23 12.59 -3.92 -15.69
N SER A 24 12.91 -3.46 -16.91
CA SER A 24 14.09 -3.89 -17.61
C SER A 24 15.36 -3.37 -16.92
N ALA A 25 15.39 -2.11 -16.50
CA ALA A 25 16.51 -1.59 -15.73
C ALA A 25 16.72 -2.37 -14.43
N LEU A 26 15.64 -2.64 -13.69
CA LEU A 26 15.71 -3.39 -12.44
C LEU A 26 16.21 -4.83 -12.65
N PHE A 27 15.78 -5.50 -13.71
CA PHE A 27 16.24 -6.84 -14.06
C PHE A 27 17.78 -6.88 -14.19
N PHE A 28 18.38 -5.96 -14.94
CA PHE A 28 19.82 -5.93 -15.13
C PHE A 28 20.58 -5.43 -13.89
N LEU A 29 19.99 -4.53 -13.09
CA LEU A 29 20.57 -4.12 -11.82
C LEU A 29 20.65 -5.27 -10.83
N LEU A 30 19.63 -6.12 -10.75
CA LEU A 30 19.62 -7.34 -9.93
C LEU A 30 20.65 -8.36 -10.42
N LEU A 31 20.80 -8.54 -11.74
CA LEU A 31 21.83 -9.40 -12.32
C LEU A 31 23.24 -8.91 -11.98
N ASN A 32 23.50 -7.62 -12.16
CA ASN A 32 24.80 -7.02 -11.86
C ASN A 32 25.16 -7.15 -10.37
N ALA A 33 24.15 -7.07 -9.49
CA ALA A 33 24.31 -7.26 -8.05
C ALA A 33 24.35 -8.74 -7.63
N LYS A 34 24.23 -9.69 -8.57
CA LYS A 34 24.20 -11.14 -8.35
C LYS A 34 23.08 -11.59 -7.38
N ILE A 35 21.97 -10.87 -7.38
CA ILE A 35 20.80 -11.23 -6.57
C ILE A 35 20.07 -12.40 -7.25
N PRO A 36 19.70 -13.45 -6.53
CA PRO A 36 18.84 -14.51 -7.07
C PRO A 36 17.42 -13.99 -7.26
N PHE A 37 16.80 -14.23 -8.42
CA PHE A 37 15.40 -13.91 -8.68
C PHE A 37 14.88 -14.69 -9.88
N ASP A 38 13.57 -14.85 -9.93
CA ASP A 38 12.80 -15.33 -11.06
C ASP A 38 11.81 -14.27 -11.52
N ILE A 39 11.08 -14.50 -12.63
CA ILE A 39 10.30 -13.46 -13.31
C ILE A 39 8.82 -13.83 -13.34
N ALA A 40 7.94 -12.86 -13.07
CA ALA A 40 6.50 -12.97 -13.33
C ALA A 40 6.03 -11.84 -14.24
N ILE A 41 5.36 -12.18 -15.33
CA ILE A 41 4.82 -11.24 -16.32
C ILE A 41 3.34 -11.53 -16.57
N VAL A 42 2.52 -10.46 -16.61
CA VAL A 42 1.11 -10.53 -17.01
C VAL A 42 0.94 -9.93 -18.38
N ASN A 43 0.42 -10.70 -19.32
CA ASN A 43 0.07 -10.26 -20.67
C ASN A 43 -1.43 -9.96 -20.72
N TYR A 44 -1.80 -8.72 -20.96
CA TYR A 44 -3.22 -8.31 -21.06
C TYR A 44 -3.80 -8.45 -22.46
N ASN A 45 -3.00 -8.84 -23.47
CA ASN A 45 -3.39 -9.01 -24.87
C ASN A 45 -4.10 -7.78 -25.50
N ILE A 46 -3.82 -6.57 -24.99
CA ILE A 46 -4.47 -5.34 -25.43
C ILE A 46 -3.84 -4.82 -26.72
N ARG A 47 -2.57 -5.16 -26.96
CA ARG A 47 -1.76 -4.63 -28.03
C ARG A 47 -0.95 -5.74 -28.69
N GLU A 48 -0.66 -5.56 -29.97
CA GLU A 48 0.20 -6.50 -30.70
C GLU A 48 1.61 -6.58 -30.08
N GLN A 49 2.14 -5.45 -29.64
CA GLN A 49 3.44 -5.35 -28.94
C GLN A 49 3.53 -6.23 -27.69
N SER A 50 2.42 -6.56 -27.03
CA SER A 50 2.45 -7.38 -25.82
C SER A 50 3.00 -8.79 -26.05
N LYS A 51 2.88 -9.31 -27.26
CA LYS A 51 3.51 -10.60 -27.66
C LYS A 51 5.02 -10.50 -27.69
N ASP A 52 5.56 -9.36 -28.20
CA ASP A 52 6.99 -9.11 -28.24
C ASP A 52 7.58 -8.91 -26.85
N GLU A 53 6.83 -8.26 -25.94
CA GLU A 53 7.19 -8.11 -24.54
C GLU A 53 7.34 -9.46 -23.84
N VAL A 54 6.38 -10.38 -24.05
CA VAL A 54 6.44 -11.75 -23.52
C VAL A 54 7.56 -12.55 -24.15
N ALA A 55 7.76 -12.45 -25.47
CA ALA A 55 8.85 -13.13 -26.17
C ALA A 55 10.21 -12.68 -25.60
N TYR A 56 10.40 -11.37 -25.43
CA TYR A 56 11.61 -10.81 -24.83
C TYR A 56 11.82 -11.29 -23.38
N ALA A 57 10.76 -11.36 -22.57
CA ALA A 57 10.84 -11.90 -21.21
C ALA A 57 11.30 -13.37 -21.21
N LYS A 58 10.80 -14.20 -22.13
CA LYS A 58 11.21 -15.60 -22.30
C LYS A 58 12.67 -15.73 -22.71
N ASP A 59 13.13 -14.88 -23.64
CA ASP A 59 14.51 -14.85 -24.08
C ASP A 59 15.48 -14.46 -22.94
N LEU A 60 15.11 -13.46 -22.14
CA LEU A 60 15.87 -13.09 -20.95
C LEU A 60 15.89 -14.22 -19.92
N ALA A 61 14.76 -14.85 -19.65
CA ALA A 61 14.69 -15.97 -18.71
C ALA A 61 15.61 -17.12 -19.14
N LYS A 62 15.55 -17.51 -20.41
CA LYS A 62 16.43 -18.54 -20.99
C LYS A 62 17.91 -18.15 -20.94
N LYS A 63 18.23 -16.91 -21.34
CA LYS A 63 19.63 -16.43 -21.41
C LYS A 63 20.30 -16.38 -20.03
N TYR A 64 19.54 -16.03 -19.00
CA TYR A 64 20.08 -15.82 -17.65
C TYR A 64 19.68 -16.92 -16.66
N ASN A 65 19.14 -18.05 -17.18
CA ASN A 65 18.72 -19.22 -16.39
C ASN A 65 17.77 -18.85 -15.24
N LYS A 66 16.65 -18.16 -15.59
CA LYS A 66 15.60 -17.75 -14.67
C LYS A 66 14.33 -18.54 -14.93
N GLU A 67 13.58 -18.85 -13.90
CA GLU A 67 12.21 -19.33 -14.06
C GLU A 67 11.30 -18.17 -14.47
N ILE A 68 10.31 -18.43 -15.32
CA ILE A 68 9.38 -17.41 -15.79
C ILE A 68 7.94 -17.90 -15.65
N PHE A 69 7.12 -17.09 -15.01
CA PHE A 69 5.68 -17.29 -14.86
C PHE A 69 4.94 -16.28 -15.73
N ILE A 70 4.02 -16.77 -16.54
CA ILE A 70 3.27 -15.96 -17.50
C ILE A 70 1.78 -16.16 -17.26
N LYS A 71 1.04 -15.06 -17.14
CA LYS A 71 -0.43 -15.08 -17.12
C LYS A 71 -0.97 -14.27 -18.29
N ASP A 72 -1.69 -14.96 -19.18
CA ASP A 72 -2.43 -14.31 -20.28
C ASP A 72 -3.83 -13.97 -19.80
N ILE A 73 -4.24 -12.72 -20.00
CA ILE A 73 -5.56 -12.21 -19.62
C ILE A 73 -6.14 -11.42 -20.79
N VAL A 74 -7.43 -11.54 -20.97
CA VAL A 74 -8.21 -10.65 -21.84
C VAL A 74 -9.13 -9.84 -20.92
N LEU A 75 -8.93 -8.52 -20.90
CA LEU A 75 -9.76 -7.61 -20.13
C LEU A 75 -10.63 -6.77 -21.07
N ASP A 76 -11.91 -6.68 -20.75
CA ASP A 76 -12.79 -5.71 -21.38
C ASP A 76 -12.44 -4.28 -20.94
N SER A 77 -12.51 -3.32 -21.87
CA SER A 77 -12.24 -1.91 -21.62
C SER A 77 -13.36 -1.29 -20.77
N SER A 78 -13.32 -1.49 -19.45
CA SER A 78 -14.26 -0.90 -18.49
C SER A 78 -13.69 0.35 -17.83
N SER A 79 -14.56 1.15 -17.22
CA SER A 79 -14.20 2.38 -16.51
C SER A 79 -13.23 2.19 -15.32
N ASN A 80 -13.01 0.94 -14.87
CA ASN A 80 -12.11 0.58 -13.76
C ASN A 80 -10.92 -0.29 -14.21
N PHE A 81 -10.55 -0.24 -15.50
CA PHE A 81 -9.53 -1.09 -16.10
C PHE A 81 -8.22 -1.13 -15.30
N GLU A 82 -7.62 0.01 -14.95
CA GLU A 82 -6.34 0.07 -14.20
C GLU A 82 -6.42 -0.63 -12.84
N LYS A 83 -7.52 -0.44 -12.12
CA LYS A 83 -7.74 -1.08 -10.82
C LYS A 83 -7.87 -2.60 -11.00
N THR A 84 -8.72 -3.04 -11.92
CA THR A 84 -8.94 -4.46 -12.19
C THR A 84 -7.66 -5.16 -12.66
N ALA A 85 -6.92 -4.54 -13.59
CA ALA A 85 -5.64 -5.04 -14.06
C ALA A 85 -4.61 -5.16 -12.92
N ARG A 86 -4.57 -4.17 -12.03
CA ARG A 86 -3.72 -4.20 -10.84
C ARG A 86 -4.11 -5.35 -9.89
N ASP A 87 -5.39 -5.49 -9.57
CA ASP A 87 -5.88 -6.50 -8.64
C ASP A 87 -5.57 -7.91 -9.16
N ILE A 88 -5.86 -8.19 -10.44
CA ILE A 88 -5.54 -9.48 -11.09
C ILE A 88 -4.03 -9.76 -11.09
N ARG A 89 -3.21 -8.75 -11.35
CA ARG A 89 -1.75 -8.89 -11.34
C ARG A 89 -1.22 -9.27 -9.95
N TYR A 90 -1.72 -8.62 -8.89
CA TYR A 90 -1.30 -8.95 -7.53
C TYR A 90 -1.79 -10.34 -7.09
N LEU A 91 -3.02 -10.72 -7.44
CA LEU A 91 -3.52 -12.09 -7.21
C LEU A 91 -2.62 -13.14 -7.88
N PHE A 92 -2.20 -12.90 -9.12
CA PHE A 92 -1.28 -13.80 -9.82
C PHE A 92 0.08 -13.92 -9.13
N PHE A 93 0.64 -12.81 -8.68
CA PHE A 93 1.90 -12.84 -7.93
C PHE A 93 1.75 -13.61 -6.62
N GLU A 94 0.65 -13.42 -5.91
CA GLU A 94 0.33 -14.14 -4.66
C GLU A 94 0.20 -15.65 -4.90
N GLU A 95 -0.49 -16.09 -5.97
CA GLU A 95 -0.58 -17.49 -6.38
C GLU A 95 0.81 -18.13 -6.59
N ILE A 96 1.73 -17.39 -7.28
CA ILE A 96 3.11 -17.87 -7.53
C ILE A 96 3.89 -17.94 -6.23
N ILE A 97 3.82 -16.90 -5.43
CA ILE A 97 4.53 -16.75 -4.16
C ILE A 97 4.18 -17.91 -3.22
N GLU A 98 2.88 -18.17 -3.04
CA GLU A 98 2.41 -19.25 -2.17
C GLU A 98 2.82 -20.62 -2.68
N LYS A 99 2.62 -20.89 -3.99
CA LYS A 99 2.92 -22.19 -4.59
C LYS A 99 4.41 -22.52 -4.60
N ASN A 100 5.28 -21.52 -4.76
CA ASN A 100 6.71 -21.72 -4.96
C ASN A 100 7.54 -21.22 -3.79
N SER A 101 6.92 -20.76 -2.69
CA SER A 101 7.60 -20.29 -1.48
C SER A 101 8.57 -19.12 -1.74
N TYR A 102 8.17 -18.14 -2.56
CA TYR A 102 8.88 -16.88 -2.66
C TYR A 102 8.64 -16.04 -1.41
N GLU A 103 9.67 -15.34 -0.97
CA GLU A 103 9.63 -14.49 0.23
C GLU A 103 9.45 -13.01 -0.13
N ILE A 104 10.03 -12.60 -1.26
CA ILE A 104 10.06 -11.20 -1.68
C ILE A 104 9.46 -11.05 -3.09
N LEU A 105 8.51 -10.12 -3.22
CA LEU A 105 8.06 -9.60 -4.51
C LEU A 105 8.79 -8.29 -4.81
N ILE A 106 9.67 -8.29 -5.81
CA ILE A 106 10.40 -7.08 -6.23
C ILE A 106 9.60 -6.35 -7.30
N THR A 107 9.37 -5.06 -7.11
CA THR A 107 8.63 -4.23 -8.07
C THR A 107 9.42 -2.99 -8.46
N ALA A 108 9.30 -2.55 -9.71
CA ALA A 108 10.09 -1.49 -10.31
C ALA A 108 9.47 -0.07 -10.14
N HIS A 109 8.73 0.17 -9.05
CA HIS A 109 8.25 1.52 -8.75
C HIS A 109 9.44 2.44 -8.45
N GLN A 110 9.43 3.63 -9.02
CA GLN A 110 10.55 4.57 -8.99
C GLN A 110 10.12 5.95 -8.47
N LEU A 111 11.02 6.94 -8.44
CA LEU A 111 10.79 8.25 -7.82
C LEU A 111 9.61 9.01 -8.43
N ASN A 112 9.47 8.98 -9.77
CA ASN A 112 8.35 9.67 -10.42
C ASN A 112 7.00 9.07 -9.99
N ASP A 113 6.92 7.74 -9.75
CA ASP A 113 5.69 7.09 -9.27
C ASP A 113 5.28 7.58 -7.88
N ILE A 114 6.25 7.75 -6.97
CA ILE A 114 5.98 8.31 -5.63
C ILE A 114 5.57 9.77 -5.75
N PHE A 115 6.24 10.55 -6.58
CA PHE A 115 5.95 11.96 -6.73
C PHE A 115 4.60 12.19 -7.40
N GLU A 116 4.25 11.40 -8.42
CA GLU A 116 2.89 11.39 -9.00
C GLU A 116 1.83 11.07 -7.95
N TRP A 117 2.07 10.03 -7.12
CA TRP A 117 1.18 9.71 -6.00
C TRP A 117 1.05 10.87 -5.03
N PHE A 118 2.17 11.46 -4.62
CA PHE A 118 2.21 12.60 -3.71
C PHE A 118 1.35 13.75 -4.23
N LEU A 119 1.53 14.16 -5.48
CA LEU A 119 0.76 15.24 -6.11
C LEU A 119 -0.72 14.91 -6.19
N MET A 120 -1.05 13.67 -6.54
CA MET A 120 -2.44 13.19 -6.59
C MET A 120 -3.12 13.20 -5.20
N GLN A 121 -2.40 12.85 -4.14
CA GLN A 121 -2.94 12.91 -2.79
C GLN A 121 -3.00 14.35 -2.26
N LEU A 122 -1.98 15.15 -2.55
CA LEU A 122 -1.97 16.57 -2.20
C LEU A 122 -3.18 17.31 -2.80
N SER A 123 -3.50 17.05 -4.07
CA SER A 123 -4.66 17.62 -4.74
C SER A 123 -6.01 17.21 -4.15
N LYS A 124 -6.05 16.17 -3.29
CA LYS A 124 -7.24 15.72 -2.56
C LYS A 124 -7.28 16.20 -1.11
N GLY A 125 -6.28 16.96 -0.66
CA GLY A 125 -6.18 17.43 0.72
C GLY A 125 -5.80 16.32 1.71
N SER A 126 -5.01 15.34 1.28
CA SER A 126 -4.57 14.23 2.14
C SER A 126 -3.50 14.67 3.14
N GLY A 127 -3.43 13.98 4.27
CA GLY A 127 -2.41 14.21 5.28
C GLY A 127 -1.11 13.41 5.04
N LEU A 128 -0.14 13.55 5.94
CA LEU A 128 1.22 13.01 5.81
C LEU A 128 1.25 11.50 5.50
N VAL A 129 0.43 10.71 6.18
CA VAL A 129 0.40 9.24 6.00
C VAL A 129 0.03 8.84 4.57
N GLU A 130 -1.00 9.49 4.02
CA GLU A 130 -1.50 9.23 2.67
C GLU A 130 -0.59 9.82 1.60
N LEU A 131 0.02 10.98 1.86
CA LEU A 131 0.95 11.63 0.94
C LEU A 131 2.16 10.75 0.62
N LEU A 132 2.72 10.07 1.64
CA LEU A 132 3.94 9.29 1.47
C LEU A 132 3.73 7.91 0.80
N GLY A 133 2.52 7.40 0.78
CA GLY A 133 2.09 6.23 0.02
C GLY A 133 3.03 5.02 0.11
N MET A 134 3.84 4.80 -0.92
CA MET A 134 4.68 3.62 -1.07
C MET A 134 5.92 3.64 -0.17
N GLN A 135 6.22 2.47 0.43
CA GLN A 135 7.43 2.24 1.21
C GLN A 135 8.41 1.36 0.44
N THR A 136 9.70 1.44 0.78
CA THR A 136 10.74 0.57 0.19
C THR A 136 10.46 -0.89 0.49
N PHE A 137 10.12 -1.21 1.73
CA PHE A 137 9.64 -2.52 2.15
C PHE A 137 8.21 -2.39 2.66
N GLU A 138 7.34 -3.29 2.21
CA GLU A 138 5.93 -3.34 2.62
C GLU A 138 5.59 -4.79 2.96
N GLU A 139 5.40 -5.07 4.23
CA GLU A 139 5.02 -6.40 4.71
C GLU A 139 3.59 -6.74 4.32
N LYS A 140 3.41 -7.93 3.80
CA LYS A 140 2.13 -8.59 3.53
C LYS A 140 2.02 -9.80 4.45
N LYS A 141 0.87 -10.45 4.47
CA LYS A 141 0.62 -11.60 5.34
C LYS A 141 1.66 -12.72 5.19
N ASN A 142 2.06 -13.04 3.95
CA ASN A 142 2.89 -14.19 3.62
C ASN A 142 4.18 -13.82 2.86
N TYR A 143 4.40 -12.56 2.53
CA TYR A 143 5.57 -12.10 1.75
C TYR A 143 5.83 -10.62 1.98
N THR A 144 6.96 -10.13 1.50
CA THR A 144 7.28 -8.70 1.55
C THR A 144 7.40 -8.12 0.13
N ILE A 145 6.85 -6.95 -0.11
CA ILE A 145 7.09 -6.21 -1.35
C ILE A 145 8.32 -5.34 -1.16
N PHE A 146 9.27 -5.45 -2.08
CA PHE A 146 10.47 -4.63 -2.11
C PHE A 146 10.49 -3.71 -3.34
N ARG A 147 10.75 -2.43 -3.14
CA ARG A 147 10.80 -1.39 -4.17
C ARG A 147 12.13 -0.66 -4.13
N PRO A 148 13.19 -1.22 -4.76
CA PRO A 148 14.54 -0.64 -4.66
C PRO A 148 14.71 0.69 -5.40
N LEU A 149 13.86 0.99 -6.38
CA LEU A 149 14.03 2.15 -7.27
C LEU A 149 13.35 3.43 -6.76
N LEU A 150 12.76 3.45 -5.56
CA LEU A 150 11.98 4.60 -5.07
C LEU A 150 12.77 5.91 -4.94
N ASN A 151 14.09 5.86 -4.96
CA ASN A 151 14.97 7.04 -4.96
C ASN A 151 15.67 7.27 -6.30
N ILE A 152 15.29 6.55 -7.35
CA ILE A 152 15.89 6.67 -8.70
C ILE A 152 14.87 7.31 -9.62
N THR A 153 15.30 8.27 -10.44
CA THR A 153 14.41 8.91 -11.42
C THR A 153 14.22 8.01 -12.64
N LYS A 154 13.13 8.20 -13.36
CA LYS A 154 12.92 7.53 -14.65
C LYS A 154 14.03 7.85 -15.64
N ASN A 155 14.51 9.09 -15.66
CA ASN A 155 15.61 9.52 -16.53
C ASN A 155 16.93 8.77 -16.22
N ASP A 156 17.24 8.55 -14.92
CA ASP A 156 18.40 7.75 -14.52
C ASP A 156 18.30 6.31 -15.06
N LEU A 157 17.10 5.71 -15.02
CA LEU A 157 16.85 4.36 -15.52
C LEU A 157 16.96 4.28 -17.05
N GLU A 158 16.42 5.26 -17.77
CA GLU A 158 16.54 5.34 -19.22
C GLU A 158 17.99 5.51 -19.67
N ASN A 159 18.77 6.34 -18.98
CA ASN A 159 20.19 6.53 -19.24
C ASN A 159 20.97 5.22 -19.00
N PHE A 160 20.71 4.53 -17.90
CA PHE A 160 21.31 3.23 -17.62
C PHE A 160 21.05 2.21 -18.75
N LEU A 161 19.81 2.13 -19.24
CA LEU A 161 19.47 1.21 -20.32
C LEU A 161 20.16 1.57 -21.63
N LYS A 162 20.23 2.85 -21.96
CA LYS A 162 20.93 3.36 -23.17
C LYS A 162 22.44 3.10 -23.13
N GLU A 163 23.09 3.44 -22.01
CA GLU A 163 24.55 3.24 -21.82
C GLU A 163 24.95 1.76 -21.92
N ASN A 164 24.07 0.86 -21.49
CA ASN A 164 24.31 -0.59 -21.54
C ASN A 164 23.71 -1.28 -22.76
N SER A 165 23.15 -0.53 -23.73
CA SER A 165 22.50 -1.07 -24.94
C SER A 165 21.44 -2.13 -24.63
N ILE A 166 20.66 -1.95 -23.56
CA ILE A 166 19.62 -2.86 -23.10
C ILE A 166 18.31 -2.54 -23.82
N LYS A 167 17.68 -3.55 -24.42
CA LYS A 167 16.37 -3.42 -25.06
C LYS A 167 15.27 -3.27 -24.00
N TYR A 168 14.32 -2.40 -24.28
CA TYR A 168 13.07 -2.22 -23.52
C TYR A 168 11.94 -1.78 -24.45
N PHE A 169 10.72 -1.84 -23.95
CA PHE A 169 9.52 -1.43 -24.68
C PHE A 169 8.90 -0.18 -24.06
N ILE A 170 8.28 0.66 -24.90
CA ILE A 170 7.58 1.86 -24.46
C ILE A 170 6.09 1.63 -24.67
N ASP A 171 5.33 1.78 -23.57
CA ASP A 171 3.87 1.67 -23.59
C ASP A 171 3.23 2.99 -24.03
N SER A 172 2.62 3.01 -25.22
CA SER A 172 1.94 4.17 -25.78
C SER A 172 0.71 4.63 -24.94
N SER A 173 0.11 3.73 -24.15
CA SER A 173 -1.02 4.09 -23.27
C SER A 173 -0.62 5.04 -22.14
N ASN A 174 0.67 5.16 -21.84
CA ASN A 174 1.19 6.12 -20.88
C ASN A 174 1.01 7.59 -21.31
N LEU A 175 0.64 7.84 -22.58
CA LEU A 175 0.38 9.18 -23.13
C LEU A 175 -1.08 9.61 -23.02
N ASP A 176 -1.99 8.71 -22.66
CA ASP A 176 -3.43 9.03 -22.57
C ASP A 176 -3.76 9.81 -21.30
N GLU A 177 -4.01 11.11 -21.43
CA GLU A 177 -4.31 12.03 -20.33
C GLU A 177 -5.70 11.83 -19.69
N LYS A 178 -6.56 10.95 -20.23
CA LYS A 178 -7.81 10.54 -19.56
C LYS A 178 -7.52 9.94 -18.18
N TYR A 179 -6.36 9.34 -18.02
CA TYR A 179 -5.92 8.84 -16.73
C TYR A 179 -5.29 9.97 -15.91
N ARG A 180 -5.84 10.21 -14.73
CA ARG A 180 -5.39 11.29 -13.83
C ARG A 180 -3.89 11.20 -13.52
N ARG A 181 -3.36 10.01 -13.42
CA ARG A 181 -1.93 9.78 -13.19
C ARG A 181 -1.07 10.28 -14.35
N ASN A 182 -1.45 9.98 -15.59
CA ASN A 182 -0.75 10.45 -16.79
C ASN A 182 -0.79 11.98 -16.92
N TYR A 183 -1.93 12.60 -16.53
CA TYR A 183 -2.05 14.05 -16.45
C TYR A 183 -1.02 14.65 -15.47
N PHE A 184 -0.91 14.11 -14.24
CA PHE A 184 0.09 14.60 -13.28
C PHE A 184 1.52 14.34 -13.74
N ARG A 185 1.78 13.19 -14.38
CA ARG A 185 3.07 12.85 -14.95
C ARG A 185 3.54 13.86 -15.97
N LYS A 186 2.69 14.15 -16.96
CA LYS A 186 3.03 15.03 -18.09
C LYS A 186 3.14 16.49 -17.67
N ASN A 187 2.17 16.97 -16.87
CA ASN A 187 2.04 18.40 -16.61
C ASN A 187 2.82 18.89 -15.40
N PHE A 188 3.30 17.99 -14.52
CA PHE A 188 3.97 18.38 -13.28
C PHE A 188 5.20 17.54 -12.97
N SER A 189 5.07 16.19 -12.94
CA SER A 189 6.09 15.33 -12.35
C SER A 189 7.37 15.31 -13.16
N ASN A 190 7.30 15.17 -14.48
CA ASN A 190 8.48 14.98 -15.31
C ASN A 190 9.40 16.21 -15.29
N GLU A 191 8.86 17.39 -15.56
CA GLU A 191 9.67 18.63 -15.58
C GLU A 191 10.24 18.94 -14.20
N PHE A 192 9.39 18.83 -13.15
CA PHE A 192 9.82 19.11 -11.79
C PHE A 192 10.96 18.19 -11.33
N LEU A 193 10.88 16.90 -11.62
CA LEU A 193 11.91 15.94 -11.23
C LEU A 193 13.18 16.05 -12.07
N ASN A 194 13.11 16.49 -13.31
CA ASN A 194 14.29 16.75 -14.12
C ASN A 194 15.18 17.84 -13.48
N GLU A 195 14.56 18.83 -12.86
CA GLU A 195 15.28 19.95 -12.26
C GLU A 195 15.56 19.76 -10.75
N PHE A 196 14.57 19.25 -10.01
CA PHE A 196 14.58 19.27 -8.54
C PHE A 196 14.60 17.87 -7.89
N SER A 197 15.00 16.81 -8.62
CA SER A 197 14.93 15.43 -8.10
C SER A 197 15.65 15.23 -6.76
N ASN A 198 16.79 15.86 -6.53
CA ASN A 198 17.54 15.74 -5.28
C ASN A 198 16.80 16.38 -4.10
N GLY A 199 16.17 17.54 -4.31
CA GLY A 199 15.32 18.18 -3.31
C GLY A 199 14.13 17.30 -2.93
N VAL A 200 13.48 16.71 -3.93
CA VAL A 200 12.34 15.78 -3.72
C VAL A 200 12.77 14.54 -2.94
N LYS A 201 13.90 13.91 -3.31
CA LYS A 201 14.48 12.75 -2.57
C LYS A 201 14.70 13.08 -1.10
N ASN A 202 15.33 14.22 -0.82
CA ASN A 202 15.61 14.67 0.54
C ASN A 202 14.31 14.94 1.32
N SER A 203 13.37 15.67 0.72
CA SER A 203 12.07 15.96 1.35
C SER A 203 11.31 14.67 1.70
N PHE A 204 11.24 13.70 0.78
CA PHE A 204 10.63 12.41 1.08
C PHE A 204 11.35 11.64 2.19
N SER A 205 12.68 11.73 2.26
CA SER A 205 13.45 11.12 3.35
C SER A 205 13.09 11.74 4.70
N TYR A 206 13.06 13.06 4.80
CA TYR A 206 12.69 13.77 6.04
C TYR A 206 11.24 13.46 6.43
N LEU A 207 10.30 13.60 5.51
CA LEU A 207 8.88 13.31 5.79
C LEU A 207 8.65 11.85 6.24
N LYS A 208 9.41 10.88 5.69
CA LYS A 208 9.35 9.47 6.14
C LYS A 208 9.90 9.30 7.55
N ASN A 209 10.98 10.01 7.88
CA ASN A 209 11.54 10.00 9.24
C ASN A 209 10.57 10.63 10.25
N ASP A 210 9.96 11.77 9.88
CA ASP A 210 8.93 12.41 10.71
C ASP A 210 7.74 11.47 10.94
N LEU A 211 7.25 10.81 9.87
CA LEU A 211 6.18 9.83 9.97
C LEU A 211 6.54 8.66 10.88
N LYS A 212 7.79 8.18 10.81
CA LYS A 212 8.28 7.12 11.69
C LYS A 212 8.32 7.58 13.15
N SER A 213 8.75 8.83 13.40
CA SER A 213 8.79 9.39 14.75
C SER A 213 7.41 9.55 15.39
N LEU A 214 6.35 9.67 14.60
CA LEU A 214 4.96 9.70 15.08
C LEU A 214 4.46 8.33 15.58
N ASN A 215 5.16 7.24 15.29
CA ASN A 215 4.85 5.86 15.71
C ASN A 215 3.42 5.37 15.39
N ILE A 216 2.69 6.05 14.51
CA ILE A 216 1.26 5.76 14.23
C ILE A 216 1.06 4.32 13.73
N LYS A 217 2.04 3.77 13.01
CA LYS A 217 1.96 2.39 12.47
C LYS A 217 2.22 1.33 13.53
N GLU A 218 2.86 1.70 14.62
CA GLU A 218 3.25 0.81 15.72
C GLU A 218 2.21 0.77 16.85
N VAL A 219 1.17 1.63 16.77
CA VAL A 219 0.07 1.59 17.74
C VAL A 219 -0.83 0.41 17.43
N GLU A 220 -0.61 -0.68 18.15
CA GLU A 220 -1.46 -1.87 18.05
C GLU A 220 -2.59 -1.81 19.10
N PRO A 221 -3.73 -2.50 18.86
CA PRO A 221 -4.79 -2.58 19.87
C PRO A 221 -4.27 -3.32 21.11
N ILE A 222 -4.57 -2.79 22.30
CA ILE A 222 -4.30 -3.45 23.57
C ILE A 222 -5.20 -4.67 23.78
N PHE A 223 -6.33 -4.68 23.06
CA PHE A 223 -7.25 -5.79 23.00
C PHE A 223 -7.91 -5.86 21.62
N GLU A 224 -7.92 -7.06 21.05
CA GLU A 224 -8.61 -7.37 19.80
C GLU A 224 -9.29 -8.73 19.93
N LYS A 225 -10.62 -8.75 19.77
CA LYS A 225 -11.39 -9.99 19.74
C LYS A 225 -12.61 -9.85 18.84
N PHE A 226 -12.78 -10.79 17.91
CA PHE A 226 -13.73 -10.68 16.81
C PHE A 226 -13.46 -9.38 16.03
N GLU A 227 -14.40 -8.43 16.03
CA GLU A 227 -14.25 -7.12 15.39
C GLU A 227 -14.24 -5.96 16.41
N LEU A 228 -14.08 -6.25 17.70
CA LEU A 228 -13.81 -5.23 18.71
C LEU A 228 -12.32 -5.00 18.78
N GLU A 229 -11.89 -3.77 18.48
CA GLU A 229 -10.54 -3.28 18.74
C GLU A 229 -10.59 -2.22 19.84
N VAL A 230 -9.66 -2.31 20.79
CA VAL A 230 -9.47 -1.31 21.85
C VAL A 230 -8.04 -0.83 21.83
N PHE A 231 -7.85 0.47 21.73
CA PHE A 231 -6.54 1.11 21.76
C PHE A 231 -6.40 2.00 22.99
N GLU A 232 -5.19 2.25 23.44
CA GLU A 232 -4.96 3.32 24.41
C GLU A 232 -5.29 4.70 23.81
N ASN A 233 -5.86 5.58 24.62
CA ASN A 233 -6.01 6.98 24.23
C ASN A 233 -4.63 7.66 24.30
N LEU A 234 -4.14 8.11 23.16
CA LEU A 234 -2.82 8.71 23.03
C LEU A 234 -2.73 10.16 23.60
N ASN A 235 -3.85 10.69 24.11
CA ASN A 235 -3.98 12.06 24.59
C ASN A 235 -3.58 13.13 23.55
N ASP A 236 -3.71 12.80 22.29
CA ASP A 236 -3.50 13.65 21.14
C ASP A 236 -4.58 13.35 20.08
N ASP A 237 -5.42 14.33 19.81
CA ASP A 237 -6.57 14.17 18.89
C ASP A 237 -6.12 13.82 17.46
N ASN A 238 -4.98 14.35 17.00
CA ASN A 238 -4.46 14.02 15.68
C ASN A 238 -3.96 12.56 15.61
N LEU A 239 -3.29 12.09 16.65
CA LEU A 239 -2.84 10.69 16.71
C LEU A 239 -4.04 9.74 16.88
N ASN A 240 -4.99 10.06 17.73
CA ASN A 240 -6.21 9.27 17.96
C ASN A 240 -6.99 9.09 16.66
N ILE A 241 -7.22 10.17 15.91
CA ILE A 241 -7.97 10.09 14.64
C ILE A 241 -7.21 9.27 13.58
N ARG A 242 -5.87 9.27 13.61
CA ARG A 242 -5.04 8.45 12.72
C ARG A 242 -5.17 6.96 13.02
N VAL A 243 -5.17 6.57 14.28
CA VAL A 243 -5.38 5.19 14.73
C VAL A 243 -6.78 4.72 14.31
N ILE A 244 -7.82 5.53 14.55
CA ILE A 244 -9.20 5.25 14.15
C ILE A 244 -9.30 5.08 12.63
N ASP A 245 -8.74 6.01 11.85
CA ASP A 245 -8.78 5.97 10.38
C ASP A 245 -8.09 4.71 9.83
N ARG A 246 -6.97 4.29 10.44
CA ARG A 246 -6.27 3.05 10.08
C ARG A 246 -7.14 1.81 10.34
N SER A 247 -7.76 1.71 11.50
CA SER A 247 -8.67 0.62 11.84
C SER A 247 -9.87 0.56 10.89
N LEU A 248 -10.49 1.71 10.60
CA LEU A 248 -11.63 1.79 9.68
C LEU A 248 -11.24 1.42 8.24
N LYS A 249 -10.06 1.81 7.77
CA LYS A 249 -9.55 1.42 6.44
C LYS A 249 -9.37 -0.09 6.30
N LYS A 250 -8.87 -0.79 7.33
CA LYS A 250 -8.80 -2.26 7.34
C LYS A 250 -10.19 -2.90 7.13
N ARG A 251 -11.26 -2.21 7.58
CA ARG A 251 -12.66 -2.62 7.46
C ARG A 251 -13.36 -2.10 6.19
N GLY A 252 -12.62 -1.45 5.28
CA GLY A 252 -13.15 -0.89 4.03
C GLY A 252 -13.87 0.46 4.16
N PHE A 253 -13.76 1.16 5.31
CA PHE A 253 -14.35 2.47 5.51
C PHE A 253 -13.31 3.59 5.35
N LEU A 254 -13.69 4.62 4.57
CA LEU A 254 -12.87 5.82 4.39
C LEU A 254 -13.56 7.01 5.05
N LEU A 255 -12.88 7.68 5.96
CA LEU A 255 -13.39 8.87 6.64
C LEU A 255 -13.24 10.11 5.78
N SER A 256 -14.32 10.87 5.62
CA SER A 256 -14.27 12.25 5.13
C SER A 256 -13.69 13.18 6.21
N GLN A 257 -13.23 14.38 5.80
CA GLN A 257 -12.77 15.40 6.77
C GLN A 257 -13.85 15.77 7.78
N LYS A 258 -15.11 15.90 7.35
CA LYS A 258 -16.24 16.19 8.24
C LYS A 258 -16.42 15.11 9.31
N GLN A 259 -16.37 13.83 8.92
CA GLN A 259 -16.47 12.71 9.87
C GLN A 259 -15.32 12.68 10.87
N ARG A 260 -14.09 13.02 10.45
CA ARG A 260 -12.93 13.10 11.37
C ARG A 260 -13.16 14.16 12.46
N VAL A 261 -13.63 15.34 12.06
CA VAL A 261 -13.99 16.41 13.01
C VAL A 261 -15.14 15.97 13.94
N GLU A 262 -16.13 15.32 13.39
CA GLU A 262 -17.30 14.84 14.14
C GLU A 262 -16.93 13.77 15.16
N ILE A 263 -16.06 12.81 14.83
CA ILE A 263 -15.54 11.81 15.78
C ILE A 263 -14.85 12.48 16.96
N LEU A 264 -13.98 13.46 16.70
CA LEU A 264 -13.25 14.16 17.76
C LEU A 264 -14.14 15.04 18.64
N SER A 265 -15.17 15.65 18.06
CA SER A 265 -16.08 16.51 18.80
C SER A 265 -17.11 15.74 19.64
N GLN A 266 -17.70 14.68 19.08
CA GLN A 266 -18.74 13.89 19.75
C GLN A 266 -18.15 12.80 20.66
N LYS A 267 -16.95 12.30 20.36
CA LYS A 267 -16.26 11.21 21.05
C LYS A 267 -17.01 9.87 21.11
N ASN A 268 -18.32 9.87 20.87
CA ASN A 268 -19.18 8.69 20.78
C ASN A 268 -20.07 8.80 19.54
N ILE A 269 -19.77 8.03 18.51
CA ILE A 269 -20.43 8.17 17.21
C ILE A 269 -20.56 6.82 16.51
N THR A 270 -21.52 6.73 15.59
CA THR A 270 -21.69 5.59 14.68
C THR A 270 -21.41 6.04 13.24
N ILE A 271 -20.41 5.46 12.61
CA ILE A 271 -20.04 5.74 11.23
C ILE A 271 -20.81 4.83 10.27
N SER A 272 -21.40 5.45 9.21
CA SER A 272 -22.17 4.77 8.16
C SER A 272 -23.25 3.82 8.69
N HIS A 273 -23.80 4.09 9.86
CA HIS A 273 -24.76 3.22 10.58
C HIS A 273 -24.26 1.80 10.90
N LYS A 274 -22.95 1.54 10.75
CA LYS A 274 -22.36 0.19 10.86
C LYS A 274 -21.31 0.05 11.94
N ILE A 275 -20.50 1.07 12.19
CA ILE A 275 -19.37 0.98 13.12
C ILE A 275 -19.52 2.02 14.23
N ASN A 276 -19.46 1.57 15.44
CA ASN A 276 -19.42 2.40 16.64
C ASN A 276 -17.99 2.74 16.99
N ILE A 277 -17.74 4.01 17.28
CA ILE A 277 -16.47 4.54 17.77
C ILE A 277 -16.74 5.26 19.07
N SER A 278 -15.88 5.03 20.06
CA SER A 278 -15.89 5.78 21.31
C SER A 278 -14.50 6.13 21.75
N ILE A 279 -14.27 7.40 22.08
CA ILE A 279 -13.03 7.89 22.68
C ILE A 279 -13.36 8.23 24.14
N SER A 280 -12.85 7.42 25.07
CA SER A 280 -12.91 7.68 26.51
C SER A 280 -11.62 8.31 27.01
N GLU A 281 -11.53 8.58 28.29
CA GLU A 281 -10.33 9.14 28.94
C GLU A 281 -9.08 8.27 28.68
N ASN A 282 -9.21 6.95 28.80
CA ASN A 282 -8.06 6.03 28.71
C ASN A 282 -8.02 5.22 27.42
N TYR A 283 -9.15 5.04 26.72
CA TYR A 283 -9.25 4.07 25.63
C TYR A 283 -10.05 4.60 24.44
N ILE A 284 -9.72 4.07 23.28
CA ILE A 284 -10.48 4.20 22.03
C ILE A 284 -11.07 2.83 21.72
N TYR A 285 -12.38 2.77 21.54
CA TYR A 285 -13.12 1.56 21.20
C TYR A 285 -13.66 1.64 19.78
N ILE A 286 -13.50 0.57 19.01
CA ILE A 286 -14.04 0.45 17.65
C ILE A 286 -14.69 -0.92 17.52
N ALA A 287 -15.98 -0.95 17.22
CA ALA A 287 -16.74 -2.20 17.08
C ALA A 287 -17.90 -2.04 16.09
N PRO A 288 -18.41 -3.14 15.49
CA PRO A 288 -19.64 -3.11 14.74
C PRO A 288 -20.82 -2.60 15.60
N LYS A 289 -21.71 -1.84 14.96
CA LYS A 289 -22.98 -1.47 15.59
C LYS A 289 -23.87 -2.70 15.68
N VAL A 290 -24.43 -2.92 16.84
CA VAL A 290 -25.48 -3.92 17.06
C VAL A 290 -26.59 -3.32 17.90
N ASP A 291 -27.83 -3.68 17.59
CA ASP A 291 -29.02 -3.29 18.34
C ASP A 291 -29.51 -4.51 19.14
N VAL A 292 -29.24 -4.50 20.44
CA VAL A 292 -29.57 -5.59 21.35
C VAL A 292 -30.12 -5.01 22.68
N VAL A 293 -31.10 -5.70 23.25
CA VAL A 293 -31.62 -5.36 24.57
C VAL A 293 -30.69 -5.93 25.63
N LEU A 294 -30.08 -5.06 26.42
CA LEU A 294 -29.16 -5.44 27.48
C LEU A 294 -29.88 -5.65 28.81
N GLU A 295 -29.45 -6.66 29.55
CA GLU A 295 -29.87 -6.93 30.92
C GLU A 295 -29.41 -5.81 31.87
N LYS A 296 -30.17 -5.61 32.94
CA LYS A 296 -29.91 -4.52 33.90
C LYS A 296 -28.56 -4.71 34.59
N GLU A 297 -28.26 -5.94 35.00
CA GLU A 297 -26.98 -6.29 35.66
C GLU A 297 -25.80 -6.02 34.77
N PHE A 298 -25.86 -6.40 33.49
CA PHE A 298 -24.79 -6.14 32.51
C PHE A 298 -24.60 -4.64 32.24
N LYS A 299 -25.70 -3.87 32.18
CA LYS A 299 -25.63 -2.41 32.05
C LYS A 299 -24.87 -1.77 33.20
N GLU A 300 -25.19 -2.20 34.44
CA GLU A 300 -24.56 -1.69 35.66
C GLU A 300 -23.06 -2.11 35.71
N PHE A 301 -22.73 -3.35 35.37
CA PHE A 301 -21.36 -3.83 35.27
C PHE A 301 -20.56 -3.00 34.29
N CYS A 302 -21.09 -2.75 33.07
CA CYS A 302 -20.45 -1.89 32.09
C CYS A 302 -20.30 -0.43 32.57
N ARG A 303 -21.22 0.06 33.38
CA ARG A 303 -21.16 1.41 33.98
C ARG A 303 -19.99 1.52 34.94
N ILE A 304 -19.82 0.52 35.80
CA ILE A 304 -18.72 0.44 36.78
C ILE A 304 -17.36 0.40 36.03
N LYS A 305 -17.29 -0.42 34.98
CA LYS A 305 -16.08 -0.56 34.13
C LYS A 305 -15.88 0.59 33.13
N LYS A 306 -16.71 1.64 33.19
CA LYS A 306 -16.65 2.81 32.28
C LYS A 306 -16.72 2.46 30.79
N ILE A 307 -17.39 1.35 30.44
CA ILE A 307 -17.57 0.97 29.02
C ILE A 307 -18.56 1.94 28.35
N PRO A 308 -18.20 2.53 27.20
CA PRO A 308 -19.08 3.41 26.43
C PRO A 308 -20.37 2.73 26.01
N GLN A 309 -21.48 3.48 26.06
CA GLN A 309 -22.83 2.91 25.86
C GLN A 309 -23.01 2.24 24.49
N ASN A 310 -22.49 2.83 23.43
CA ASN A 310 -22.60 2.32 22.06
C ASN A 310 -21.74 1.06 21.80
N ILE A 311 -20.81 0.71 22.69
CA ILE A 311 -19.95 -0.48 22.57
C ILE A 311 -20.56 -1.69 23.31
N ARG A 312 -21.36 -1.46 24.36
CA ARG A 312 -21.88 -2.51 25.25
C ARG A 312 -22.65 -3.60 24.53
N GLY A 313 -23.47 -3.22 23.52
CA GLY A 313 -24.26 -4.16 22.75
C GLY A 313 -23.40 -5.22 22.04
N TYR A 314 -22.27 -4.82 21.46
CA TYR A 314 -21.38 -5.74 20.78
C TYR A 314 -20.66 -6.67 21.76
N ILE A 315 -20.20 -6.15 22.89
CA ILE A 315 -19.57 -6.93 23.97
C ILE A 315 -20.53 -7.99 24.49
N PHE A 316 -21.80 -7.61 24.78
CA PHE A 316 -22.83 -8.53 25.24
C PHE A 316 -23.13 -9.63 24.23
N LEU A 317 -23.38 -9.25 22.97
CA LEU A 317 -23.73 -10.19 21.89
C LEU A 317 -22.63 -11.24 21.64
N LYS A 318 -21.36 -10.83 21.75
CA LYS A 318 -20.21 -11.69 21.50
C LYS A 318 -19.64 -12.34 22.76
N ASN A 319 -20.26 -12.13 23.92
CA ASN A 319 -19.80 -12.62 25.22
C ASN A 319 -18.30 -12.38 25.44
N ILE A 320 -17.90 -11.12 25.30
CA ILE A 320 -16.50 -10.71 25.42
C ILE A 320 -16.19 -10.42 26.89
N SER A 321 -15.17 -11.09 27.45
CA SER A 321 -14.66 -10.75 28.80
C SER A 321 -14.07 -9.34 28.81
N LEU A 322 -14.27 -8.63 29.92
CA LEU A 322 -13.77 -7.27 30.15
C LEU A 322 -12.49 -7.22 31.01
N ASP A 323 -11.76 -8.33 31.09
CA ASP A 323 -10.54 -8.44 31.93
C ASP A 323 -9.39 -7.57 31.41
N PHE A 324 -9.48 -7.08 30.17
CA PHE A 324 -8.51 -6.17 29.57
C PHE A 324 -8.63 -4.72 30.10
N ILE A 325 -9.70 -4.38 30.81
CA ILE A 325 -9.92 -3.05 31.41
C ILE A 325 -9.50 -3.11 32.87
N LYS A 326 -8.40 -2.45 33.16
CA LYS A 326 -7.87 -2.29 34.51
C LYS A 326 -8.66 -1.26 35.31
#